data_4c86b27437da4ad2fac6424c8d613d68
#
_entry.id   4c86b27437da4ad2fac6424c8d613d68
#
_cell.length_a   1.000
_cell.length_b   1.000
_cell.length_c   1.000
_cell.angle_alpha   90.00
_cell.angle_beta   90.00
_cell.angle_gamma   90.00
#
_symmetry.space_group_name_H-M   'P 1'
#
loop_
_entity.id
_entity.type
_entity.pdbx_description
1 polymer ?
#
loop_
_entity_poly.entity_id
_entity_poly.type
_entity_poly.pdbx_seq_one_letter_code
_entity_poly.pdbx_strand_id
1 'polypeptide(L)'
;MQLIPQNSYGYGNSEWKYTTLRTDLAEALKKLNPAFIRFPGGCFCEGDSLENLFDWKSTIGPLEERKQSYNVWRNDDAGDYYINSNALGYGEYFNLCADLGAEPVPCLNVGLTCQGRNGYDINVDALKKLNMSDEEFRNYLISERNFDEKDESGIEARIKEVDALNYTSEADFDKYLETIALTPGTHEWQNYAQDVLDLIEYANGDANTTYWGAVRAANGRTEPYNLKYIGLGNENWGEVYWRNFDALYKAVKEKYPDITVITTAGTWLDGKDFDIAQSTANSKYSDCYIDEHYYTSRDYMYEINNRYDGYDRNGAKVFVGEYAATANGIGTIQTKSNMAEAIEEAAYMTGFERNSDVVAMTAYAPTFAKINSQNWAVNMIWFDSQETVLTPSYYTQMLYANNIGSKYIDAAFSEETPISDLAQSVTVNEQEQAIYVKLVNSSGKEQTVNLNLSGFGSLNYASNQHITANYKSACNEAGKPNYVAPEDEQLAINGETVTVNTGKYSVNVIRIAYGSNDGSALYKLPADLPQQESGYLPPAARVAVPCAIGAVILAAVLTGVCTKIARKKKAK
;
A
#
# COMPACT_ATOMS: atom_id res chain seq x y z
N MET A 1 -8.49 10.96 6.16
CA MET A 1 -8.06 11.64 4.91
C MET A 1 -9.22 12.48 4.40
N GLN A 2 -9.15 13.80 4.46
CA GLN A 2 -10.16 14.65 3.83
C GLN A 2 -9.72 14.96 2.40
N LEU A 3 -10.09 14.12 1.46
CA LEU A 3 -10.23 14.56 0.09
C LEU A 3 -11.49 15.43 0.09
N ILE A 4 -11.35 16.74 0.15
CA ILE A 4 -12.47 17.66 0.27
C ILE A 4 -13.24 17.61 -1.04
N PRO A 5 -14.48 17.10 -1.07
CA PRO A 5 -15.33 17.29 -2.23
C PRO A 5 -15.56 18.79 -2.38
N GLN A 6 -15.18 19.33 -3.50
CA GLN A 6 -15.38 20.75 -3.79
C GLN A 6 -16.05 20.87 -5.13
N ASN A 7 -17.21 21.45 -5.17
CA ASN A 7 -17.94 21.76 -6.39
C ASN A 7 -17.10 22.55 -7.42
N SER A 8 -15.96 23.08 -7.01
CA SER A 8 -15.05 23.86 -7.85
C SER A 8 -13.95 23.04 -8.54
N TYR A 9 -13.79 21.73 -8.21
CA TYR A 9 -12.63 20.98 -8.68
C TYR A 9 -13.05 19.91 -9.65
N GLY A 10 -13.78 19.46 -10.18
CA GLY A 10 -14.04 18.40 -11.15
C GLY A 10 -15.51 18.20 -11.47
N TYR A 11 -16.37 18.67 -10.59
CA TYR A 11 -17.79 18.47 -10.74
C TYR A 11 -18.32 19.14 -12.01
N GLY A 12 -18.96 18.35 -12.87
CA GLY A 12 -19.47 18.82 -14.15
C GLY A 12 -18.42 18.87 -15.28
N ASN A 13 -17.20 18.44 -15.04
CA ASN A 13 -16.24 18.18 -16.12
C ASN A 13 -16.66 16.92 -16.87
N SER A 14 -16.57 16.94 -18.19
CA SER A 14 -16.92 15.79 -19.03
C SER A 14 -16.05 14.53 -18.77
N GLU A 15 -14.84 14.72 -18.22
CA GLU A 15 -13.93 13.62 -17.84
C GLU A 15 -14.29 13.01 -16.48
N TRP A 16 -14.84 13.83 -15.54
CA TRP A 16 -15.20 13.40 -14.19
C TRP A 16 -16.71 13.47 -14.04
N LYS A 17 -17.36 12.38 -14.38
CA LYS A 17 -18.81 12.31 -14.46
C LYS A 17 -19.48 12.27 -13.09
N TYR A 18 -18.87 11.60 -12.13
CA TYR A 18 -19.47 11.29 -10.84
C TYR A 18 -18.65 11.79 -9.65
N THR A 19 -17.32 11.85 -9.76
CA THR A 19 -16.47 12.25 -8.63
C THR A 19 -16.54 13.73 -8.34
N THR A 20 -16.49 14.06 -7.05
CA THR A 20 -16.43 15.43 -6.52
C THR A 20 -15.09 15.73 -5.86
N LEU A 21 -14.08 14.89 -6.09
CA LEU A 21 -12.75 15.07 -5.53
C LEU A 21 -12.00 16.24 -6.18
N ARG A 22 -10.96 16.71 -5.50
CA ARG A 22 -10.01 17.69 -6.08
C ARG A 22 -9.44 17.16 -7.38
N THR A 23 -9.46 17.97 -8.42
CA THR A 23 -9.04 17.57 -9.77
C THR A 23 -7.60 17.11 -9.82
N ASP A 24 -6.67 17.81 -9.16
CA ASP A 24 -5.26 17.44 -9.13
C ASP A 24 -5.01 16.06 -8.50
N LEU A 25 -5.76 15.69 -7.46
CA LEU A 25 -5.67 14.38 -6.81
C LEU A 25 -6.33 13.28 -7.65
N ALA A 26 -7.49 13.58 -8.25
CA ALA A 26 -8.17 12.66 -9.16
C ALA A 26 -7.33 12.40 -10.42
N GLU A 27 -6.69 13.43 -10.99
CA GLU A 27 -5.76 13.30 -12.12
C GLU A 27 -4.50 12.50 -11.75
N ALA A 28 -3.98 12.66 -10.54
CA ALA A 28 -2.87 11.85 -10.07
C ALA A 28 -3.26 10.35 -9.99
N LEU A 29 -4.47 10.04 -9.51
CA LEU A 29 -4.99 8.65 -9.55
C LEU A 29 -5.19 8.15 -10.97
N LYS A 30 -5.73 8.96 -11.87
CA LYS A 30 -5.95 8.59 -13.27
C LYS A 30 -4.66 8.20 -13.98
N LYS A 31 -3.56 8.94 -13.74
CA LYS A 31 -2.24 8.64 -14.30
C LYS A 31 -1.64 7.32 -13.79
N LEU A 32 -2.01 6.89 -12.56
CA LEU A 32 -1.67 5.55 -12.07
C LEU A 32 -2.36 4.45 -12.86
N ASN A 33 -3.49 4.74 -13.53
CA ASN A 33 -4.29 3.76 -14.25
C ASN A 33 -4.66 2.55 -13.36
N PRO A 34 -5.29 2.76 -12.20
CA PRO A 34 -5.54 1.69 -11.25
C PRO A 34 -6.55 0.68 -11.82
N ALA A 35 -6.22 -0.60 -11.76
CA ALA A 35 -7.15 -1.66 -12.08
C ALA A 35 -8.27 -1.79 -11.03
N PHE A 36 -7.98 -1.44 -9.79
CA PHE A 36 -8.93 -1.46 -8.67
C PHE A 36 -8.53 -0.45 -7.59
N ILE A 37 -9.47 -0.17 -6.67
CA ILE A 37 -9.22 0.63 -5.46
C ILE A 37 -9.79 -0.12 -4.26
N ARG A 38 -8.93 -0.42 -3.26
CA ARG A 38 -9.32 -0.96 -1.95
C ARG A 38 -9.71 0.20 -1.02
N PHE A 39 -10.88 0.08 -0.36
CA PHE A 39 -11.43 1.14 0.50
C PHE A 39 -12.34 0.57 1.60
N PRO A 40 -12.41 1.17 2.81
CA PRO A 40 -11.52 2.21 3.32
C PRO A 40 -10.14 1.65 3.63
N GLY A 41 -10.07 0.34 3.93
CA GLY A 41 -8.85 -0.38 4.29
C GLY A 41 -8.25 0.06 5.61
N GLY A 42 -7.23 -0.68 6.02
CA GLY A 42 -6.50 -0.43 7.24
C GLY A 42 -7.34 -0.62 8.50
N CYS A 43 -6.74 -0.34 9.64
CA CYS A 43 -7.41 -0.40 10.95
C CYS A 43 -8.67 0.50 11.02
N PHE A 44 -8.82 1.41 10.09
CA PHE A 44 -9.99 2.30 10.04
C PHE A 44 -11.30 1.55 9.80
N CYS A 45 -11.30 0.47 9.00
CA CYS A 45 -12.53 -0.31 8.77
C CYS A 45 -12.98 -1.10 10.00
N GLU A 46 -12.08 -1.31 10.97
CA GLU A 46 -12.31 -2.13 12.15
C GLU A 46 -12.60 -1.30 13.41
N GLY A 47 -12.01 -0.11 13.52
CA GLY A 47 -12.13 0.70 14.75
C GLY A 47 -11.41 0.08 15.95
N ASP A 48 -11.41 0.80 17.06
CA ASP A 48 -10.81 0.39 18.35
C ASP A 48 -11.85 -0.06 19.40
N SER A 49 -13.12 -0.01 19.05
CA SER A 49 -14.24 -0.47 19.88
C SER A 49 -15.41 -0.88 18.99
N LEU A 50 -16.36 -1.64 19.51
CA LEU A 50 -17.59 -1.99 18.78
C LEU A 50 -18.41 -0.76 18.40
N GLU A 51 -18.34 0.31 19.17
CA GLU A 51 -19.01 1.59 18.86
C GLU A 51 -18.35 2.34 17.71
N ASN A 52 -17.05 2.11 17.50
CA ASN A 52 -16.25 2.74 16.44
C ASN A 52 -16.00 1.83 15.23
N LEU A 53 -16.66 0.66 15.16
CA LEU A 53 -16.69 -0.14 13.94
C LEU A 53 -17.17 0.72 12.77
N PHE A 54 -16.50 0.60 11.62
CA PHE A 54 -16.87 1.39 10.45
C PHE A 54 -18.22 0.93 9.89
N ASP A 55 -19.17 1.84 9.94
CA ASP A 55 -20.52 1.66 9.39
C ASP A 55 -20.62 2.37 8.04
N TRP A 56 -20.64 1.61 6.96
CA TRP A 56 -20.71 2.13 5.60
C TRP A 56 -22.00 2.92 5.33
N LYS A 57 -23.13 2.53 5.95
CA LYS A 57 -24.43 3.19 5.79
C LYS A 57 -24.40 4.63 6.29
N SER A 58 -23.64 4.90 7.34
CA SER A 58 -23.46 6.26 7.87
C SER A 58 -22.55 7.15 7.00
N THR A 59 -21.98 6.61 5.94
CA THR A 59 -21.07 7.34 5.03
C THR A 59 -21.70 7.68 3.69
N ILE A 60 -22.96 7.35 3.46
CA ILE A 60 -23.72 7.71 2.26
C ILE A 60 -24.80 8.75 2.58
N GLY A 61 -25.39 9.36 1.55
CA GLY A 61 -26.38 10.43 1.74
C GLY A 61 -25.77 11.82 1.96
N PRO A 62 -26.54 12.80 2.46
CA PRO A 62 -26.09 14.18 2.66
C PRO A 62 -24.88 14.29 3.59
N LEU A 63 -23.92 15.15 3.27
CA LEU A 63 -22.67 15.27 4.04
C LEU A 63 -22.91 15.71 5.49
N GLU A 64 -23.88 16.57 5.71
CA GLU A 64 -24.27 17.10 7.02
C GLU A 64 -24.89 16.07 7.95
N GLU A 65 -25.35 14.95 7.42
CA GLU A 65 -25.98 13.87 8.18
C GLU A 65 -25.00 12.73 8.50
N ARG A 66 -23.78 12.77 7.93
CA ARG A 66 -22.79 11.68 8.07
C ARG A 66 -22.16 11.70 9.46
N LYS A 67 -22.08 10.51 10.05
CA LYS A 67 -21.40 10.31 11.33
C LYS A 67 -19.90 10.52 11.17
N GLN A 68 -19.31 11.34 12.04
CA GLN A 68 -17.85 11.40 12.16
C GLN A 68 -17.33 10.19 12.93
N SER A 69 -16.15 9.70 12.56
CA SER A 69 -15.48 8.59 13.24
C SER A 69 -14.04 8.93 13.58
N TYR A 70 -13.56 8.39 14.70
CA TYR A 70 -12.17 8.52 15.09
C TYR A 70 -11.31 7.54 14.29
N ASN A 71 -10.15 8.01 13.86
CA ASN A 71 -9.13 7.14 13.31
C ASN A 71 -8.36 6.49 14.47
N VAL A 72 -8.13 5.18 14.39
CA VAL A 72 -7.39 4.43 15.42
C VAL A 72 -5.90 4.83 15.51
N TRP A 73 -5.38 5.55 14.52
CA TRP A 73 -4.04 6.13 14.51
C TRP A 73 -3.97 7.52 15.14
N ARG A 74 -5.03 7.97 15.82
CA ARG A 74 -5.00 9.20 16.60
C ARG A 74 -4.00 9.07 17.76
N ASN A 75 -3.43 10.20 18.17
CA ASN A 75 -2.58 10.29 19.34
C ASN A 75 -3.24 11.20 20.37
N ASP A 76 -4.07 10.62 21.21
CA ASP A 76 -4.85 11.34 22.21
C ASP A 76 -3.95 12.05 23.24
N ASP A 77 -2.79 11.47 23.57
CA ASP A 77 -1.81 12.07 24.51
C ASP A 77 -1.18 13.36 23.94
N ALA A 78 -1.04 13.43 22.61
CA ALA A 78 -0.58 14.63 21.92
C ALA A 78 -1.70 15.63 21.62
N GLY A 79 -2.96 15.32 21.96
CA GLY A 79 -4.13 16.12 21.58
C GLY A 79 -4.44 16.08 20.08
N ASP A 80 -3.98 15.04 19.40
CA ASP A 80 -4.20 14.82 17.98
C ASP A 80 -5.49 14.00 17.77
N TYR A 81 -6.59 14.71 17.64
CA TYR A 81 -7.91 14.11 17.38
C TYR A 81 -8.08 13.84 15.89
N TYR A 82 -7.42 12.82 15.37
CA TYR A 82 -7.53 12.42 13.98
C TYR A 82 -8.94 11.89 13.68
N ILE A 83 -9.81 12.79 13.22
CA ILE A 83 -11.24 12.53 12.96
C ILE A 83 -11.47 12.44 11.46
N ASN A 84 -12.21 11.42 11.02
CA ASN A 84 -12.74 11.31 9.66
C ASN A 84 -14.15 11.88 9.63
N SER A 85 -14.37 12.82 8.72
CA SER A 85 -15.70 13.40 8.49
C SER A 85 -16.60 12.52 7.61
N ASN A 86 -16.07 11.43 7.06
CA ASN A 86 -16.71 10.58 6.05
C ASN A 86 -17.19 11.34 4.80
N ALA A 87 -16.57 12.50 4.50
CA ALA A 87 -16.83 13.23 3.26
C ALA A 87 -16.42 12.43 2.01
N LEU A 88 -15.41 11.55 2.11
CA LEU A 88 -15.17 10.47 1.19
C LEU A 88 -15.77 9.21 1.79
N GLY A 89 -17.04 8.97 1.54
CA GLY A 89 -17.75 7.77 1.95
C GLY A 89 -17.87 6.75 0.81
N TYR A 90 -18.67 5.73 1.03
CA TYR A 90 -18.82 4.66 0.03
C TYR A 90 -19.44 5.15 -1.28
N GLY A 91 -20.34 6.12 -1.25
CA GLY A 91 -20.91 6.71 -2.47
C GLY A 91 -19.85 7.38 -3.34
N GLU A 92 -19.00 8.22 -2.75
CA GLU A 92 -17.91 8.91 -3.45
C GLU A 92 -16.84 7.93 -3.91
N TYR A 93 -16.52 6.93 -3.09
CA TYR A 93 -15.58 5.87 -3.45
C TYR A 93 -16.01 5.09 -4.69
N PHE A 94 -17.24 4.57 -4.71
CA PHE A 94 -17.77 3.87 -5.85
C PHE A 94 -17.84 4.75 -7.11
N ASN A 95 -18.22 6.01 -6.95
CA ASN A 95 -18.22 6.98 -8.04
C ASN A 95 -16.83 7.25 -8.61
N LEU A 96 -15.82 7.35 -7.74
CA LEU A 96 -14.42 7.50 -8.15
C LEU A 96 -13.94 6.27 -8.94
N CYS A 97 -14.24 5.07 -8.46
CA CYS A 97 -13.92 3.83 -9.19
C CYS A 97 -14.56 3.83 -10.58
N ALA A 98 -15.83 4.23 -10.68
CA ALA A 98 -16.53 4.28 -11.96
C ALA A 98 -15.93 5.30 -12.94
N ASP A 99 -15.50 6.47 -12.46
CA ASP A 99 -14.87 7.50 -13.29
C ASP A 99 -13.47 7.09 -13.75
N LEU A 100 -12.74 6.34 -12.92
CA LEU A 100 -11.40 5.82 -13.23
C LEU A 100 -11.44 4.54 -14.09
N GLY A 101 -12.59 3.87 -14.20
CA GLY A 101 -12.68 2.53 -14.80
C GLY A 101 -12.05 1.44 -13.94
N ALA A 102 -11.89 1.70 -12.64
CA ALA A 102 -11.31 0.80 -11.67
C ALA A 102 -12.38 -0.08 -10.99
N GLU A 103 -12.04 -1.34 -10.70
CA GLU A 103 -12.91 -2.24 -9.92
C GLU A 103 -12.95 -1.78 -8.45
N PRO A 104 -14.12 -1.69 -7.83
CA PRO A 104 -14.18 -1.45 -6.40
C PRO A 104 -13.84 -2.72 -5.60
N VAL A 105 -13.02 -2.58 -4.57
CA VAL A 105 -12.67 -3.61 -3.59
C VAL A 105 -12.96 -3.09 -2.18
N PRO A 106 -14.24 -3.08 -1.76
CA PRO A 106 -14.59 -2.67 -0.41
C PRO A 106 -14.01 -3.64 0.61
N CYS A 107 -13.46 -3.10 1.70
CA CYS A 107 -12.97 -3.85 2.84
C CYS A 107 -13.86 -3.53 4.05
N LEU A 108 -14.52 -4.56 4.58
CA LEU A 108 -15.37 -4.46 5.77
C LEU A 108 -14.73 -5.23 6.92
N ASN A 109 -14.99 -4.80 8.16
CA ASN A 109 -14.63 -5.61 9.32
C ASN A 109 -15.50 -6.89 9.38
N VAL A 110 -15.17 -7.80 10.29
CA VAL A 110 -15.96 -9.00 10.54
C VAL A 110 -16.74 -8.92 11.85
N GLY A 111 -17.17 -7.73 12.26
CA GLY A 111 -17.72 -7.50 13.58
C GLY A 111 -16.67 -7.71 14.68
N LEU A 112 -15.40 -7.42 14.41
CA LEU A 112 -14.25 -7.56 15.30
C LEU A 112 -13.43 -6.27 15.26
N THR A 113 -13.01 -5.79 16.42
CA THR A 113 -12.16 -4.60 16.54
C THR A 113 -10.73 -4.85 16.10
N CYS A 114 -10.00 -3.77 15.78
CA CYS A 114 -8.68 -3.82 15.17
C CYS A 114 -7.62 -4.47 16.07
N GLN A 115 -6.94 -5.48 15.56
CA GLN A 115 -5.59 -5.95 15.95
C GLN A 115 -5.30 -6.01 17.45
N GLY A 116 -6.21 -6.52 18.27
CA GLY A 116 -5.94 -6.64 19.71
C GLY A 116 -5.68 -5.31 20.44
N ARG A 117 -6.01 -4.15 19.84
CA ARG A 117 -5.86 -2.82 20.48
C ARG A 117 -6.58 -2.73 21.83
N ASN A 118 -7.55 -3.61 22.05
CA ASN A 118 -8.27 -3.75 23.30
C ASN A 118 -7.73 -4.90 24.18
N GLY A 119 -6.47 -5.27 24.01
CA GLY A 119 -5.81 -6.26 24.84
C GLY A 119 -6.13 -7.72 24.48
N TYR A 120 -6.39 -8.04 23.20
CA TYR A 120 -6.71 -9.41 22.77
C TYR A 120 -5.66 -10.43 23.21
N ASP A 121 -4.39 -10.15 22.95
CA ASP A 121 -3.30 -11.06 23.27
C ASP A 121 -3.15 -11.35 24.77
N ILE A 122 -3.28 -10.33 25.61
CA ILE A 122 -3.17 -10.52 27.06
C ILE A 122 -4.36 -11.30 27.63
N ASN A 123 -5.56 -11.12 27.05
CA ASN A 123 -6.74 -11.86 27.47
C ASN A 123 -6.69 -13.32 27.00
N VAL A 124 -6.13 -13.61 25.82
CA VAL A 124 -5.83 -14.99 25.37
C VAL A 124 -4.80 -15.64 26.30
N ASP A 125 -3.76 -14.91 26.69
CA ASP A 125 -2.75 -15.42 27.63
C ASP A 125 -3.37 -15.71 28.99
N ALA A 126 -4.30 -14.87 29.47
CA ALA A 126 -5.03 -15.10 30.71
C ALA A 126 -5.92 -16.36 30.64
N LEU A 127 -6.62 -16.56 29.53
CA LEU A 127 -7.38 -17.79 29.28
C LEU A 127 -6.48 -19.04 29.31
N LYS A 128 -5.33 -18.99 28.66
CA LYS A 128 -4.35 -20.12 28.66
C LYS A 128 -3.82 -20.41 30.07
N LYS A 129 -3.52 -19.35 30.84
CA LYS A 129 -2.99 -19.49 32.21
C LYS A 129 -3.94 -20.18 33.18
N LEU A 130 -5.26 -20.12 32.97
CA LEU A 130 -6.25 -20.76 33.85
C LEU A 130 -5.95 -22.25 34.13
N ASN A 131 -5.35 -22.96 33.17
CA ASN A 131 -5.10 -24.39 33.28
C ASN A 131 -3.59 -24.73 33.31
N MET A 132 -2.72 -23.74 33.62
CA MET A 132 -1.27 -23.87 33.63
C MET A 132 -0.70 -23.49 35.01
N SER A 133 0.34 -24.18 35.42
CA SER A 133 1.24 -23.69 36.48
C SER A 133 2.06 -22.49 35.98
N ASP A 134 2.67 -21.72 36.86
CA ASP A 134 3.51 -20.58 36.46
C ASP A 134 4.70 -21.02 35.58
N GLU A 135 5.26 -22.21 35.81
CA GLU A 135 6.34 -22.77 34.96
C GLU A 135 5.83 -23.15 33.57
N GLU A 136 4.67 -23.79 33.46
CA GLU A 136 4.05 -24.12 32.17
C GLU A 136 3.66 -22.86 31.41
N PHE A 137 3.13 -21.86 32.07
CA PHE A 137 2.76 -20.57 31.44
C PHE A 137 4.00 -19.81 30.97
N ARG A 138 5.08 -19.82 31.74
CA ARG A 138 6.36 -19.28 31.30
C ARG A 138 6.86 -19.96 30.01
N ASN A 139 6.82 -21.30 29.97
CA ASN A 139 7.20 -22.05 28.77
C ASN A 139 6.29 -21.74 27.59
N TYR A 140 4.99 -21.56 27.80
CA TYR A 140 4.05 -21.09 26.77
C TYR A 140 4.44 -19.71 26.23
N LEU A 141 4.79 -18.74 27.07
CA LEU A 141 5.22 -17.41 26.62
C LEU A 141 6.48 -17.51 25.72
N ILE A 142 7.42 -18.37 26.07
CA ILE A 142 8.65 -18.57 25.29
C ILE A 142 8.35 -19.30 23.96
N SER A 143 7.64 -20.43 24.01
CA SER A 143 7.47 -21.31 22.87
C SER A 143 6.38 -20.90 21.89
N GLU A 144 5.29 -20.30 22.40
CA GLU A 144 4.09 -20.00 21.61
C GLU A 144 3.90 -18.49 21.36
N ARG A 145 4.46 -17.65 22.26
CA ARG A 145 4.35 -16.19 22.18
C ARG A 145 5.67 -15.52 21.80
N ASN A 146 6.71 -16.28 21.51
CA ASN A 146 8.03 -15.82 21.07
C ASN A 146 8.75 -14.85 22.03
N PHE A 147 8.52 -14.99 23.33
CA PHE A 147 9.31 -14.23 24.31
C PHE A 147 10.76 -14.77 24.34
N ASP A 148 11.73 -13.87 24.43
CA ASP A 148 13.13 -14.28 24.58
C ASP A 148 13.32 -14.92 25.97
N GLU A 149 13.76 -16.19 26.01
CA GLU A 149 14.05 -16.92 27.24
C GLU A 149 15.01 -16.17 28.17
N LYS A 150 15.84 -15.29 27.63
CA LYS A 150 16.83 -14.47 28.38
C LYS A 150 16.23 -13.17 28.90
N ASP A 151 15.07 -12.75 28.43
CA ASP A 151 14.37 -11.56 28.89
C ASP A 151 13.44 -11.88 30.08
N GLU A 152 14.06 -12.21 31.23
CA GLU A 152 13.33 -12.47 32.46
C GLU A 152 12.37 -11.33 32.82
N SER A 153 12.80 -10.07 32.63
CA SER A 153 11.99 -8.92 33.04
C SER A 153 10.74 -8.76 32.18
N GLY A 154 10.83 -9.05 30.88
CA GLY A 154 9.70 -9.03 29.95
C GLY A 154 8.69 -10.13 30.25
N ILE A 155 9.19 -11.35 30.53
CA ILE A 155 8.34 -12.50 30.91
C ILE A 155 7.62 -12.23 32.23
N GLU A 156 8.32 -11.77 33.26
CA GLU A 156 7.70 -11.44 34.56
C GLU A 156 6.67 -10.30 34.46
N ALA A 157 6.97 -9.28 33.64
CA ALA A 157 6.01 -8.20 33.38
C ALA A 157 4.72 -8.74 32.75
N ARG A 158 4.83 -9.62 31.73
CA ARG A 158 3.68 -10.26 31.10
C ARG A 158 2.87 -11.13 32.06
N ILE A 159 3.54 -11.95 32.88
CA ILE A 159 2.87 -12.74 33.91
C ILE A 159 2.06 -11.84 34.85
N LYS A 160 2.65 -10.76 35.35
CA LYS A 160 1.99 -9.79 36.22
C LYS A 160 0.80 -9.09 35.56
N GLU A 161 0.91 -8.73 34.28
CA GLU A 161 -0.20 -8.15 33.53
C GLU A 161 -1.37 -9.13 33.40
N VAL A 162 -1.07 -10.39 33.09
CA VAL A 162 -2.06 -11.48 32.99
C VAL A 162 -2.74 -11.72 34.34
N ASP A 163 -1.96 -11.79 35.41
CA ASP A 163 -2.50 -11.98 36.76
C ASP A 163 -3.40 -10.83 37.20
N ALA A 164 -3.13 -9.61 36.75
CA ALA A 164 -3.94 -8.43 37.05
C ALA A 164 -5.36 -8.50 36.44
N LEU A 165 -5.59 -9.31 35.41
CA LEU A 165 -6.92 -9.54 34.83
C LEU A 165 -7.81 -10.38 35.75
N ASN A 166 -7.21 -11.13 36.71
CA ASN A 166 -7.92 -11.94 37.73
C ASN A 166 -8.93 -12.94 37.12
N TYR A 167 -8.59 -13.58 36.02
CA TYR A 167 -9.43 -14.61 35.39
C TYR A 167 -9.62 -15.79 36.33
N THR A 168 -10.85 -16.24 36.46
CA THR A 168 -11.25 -17.37 37.31
C THR A 168 -11.87 -18.52 36.51
N SER A 169 -12.32 -18.24 35.30
CA SER A 169 -12.96 -19.20 34.42
C SER A 169 -12.94 -18.71 32.98
N GLU A 170 -13.26 -19.59 32.01
CA GLU A 170 -13.43 -19.24 30.60
C GLU A 170 -14.51 -18.16 30.39
N ALA A 171 -15.51 -18.07 31.27
CA ALA A 171 -16.54 -17.05 31.18
C ALA A 171 -16.01 -15.62 31.32
N ASP A 172 -14.84 -15.43 31.93
CA ASP A 172 -14.20 -14.11 31.98
C ASP A 172 -13.65 -13.71 30.63
N PHE A 173 -13.13 -14.68 29.85
CA PHE A 173 -12.73 -14.46 28.46
C PHE A 173 -13.95 -14.22 27.55
N ASP A 174 -15.05 -14.96 27.73
CA ASP A 174 -16.28 -14.72 26.97
C ASP A 174 -16.81 -13.30 27.16
N LYS A 175 -16.79 -12.78 28.39
CA LYS A 175 -17.16 -11.39 28.67
C LYS A 175 -16.24 -10.39 27.97
N TYR A 176 -14.94 -10.67 27.97
CA TYR A 176 -14.01 -9.83 27.25
C TYR A 176 -14.33 -9.86 25.73
N LEU A 177 -14.58 -11.03 25.15
CA LEU A 177 -14.93 -11.15 23.73
C LEU A 177 -16.18 -10.33 23.37
N GLU A 178 -17.18 -10.24 24.25
CA GLU A 178 -18.37 -9.41 24.07
C GLU A 178 -18.04 -7.91 23.92
N THR A 179 -16.88 -7.46 24.41
CA THR A 179 -16.44 -6.06 24.29
C THR A 179 -15.71 -5.74 23.00
N ILE A 180 -15.18 -6.76 22.31
CA ILE A 180 -14.36 -6.57 21.09
C ILE A 180 -14.95 -7.19 19.83
N ALA A 181 -15.92 -8.11 19.98
CA ALA A 181 -16.45 -8.84 18.83
C ALA A 181 -17.96 -9.06 18.93
N LEU A 182 -18.64 -8.91 17.82
CA LEU A 182 -19.99 -9.39 17.64
C LEU A 182 -19.99 -10.92 17.57
N THR A 183 -20.99 -11.56 18.14
CA THR A 183 -21.08 -13.02 18.18
C THR A 183 -22.12 -13.54 17.20
N PRO A 184 -21.77 -14.43 16.25
CA PRO A 184 -22.72 -15.04 15.34
C PRO A 184 -23.93 -15.64 16.06
N GLY A 185 -25.15 -15.33 15.57
CA GLY A 185 -26.40 -15.77 16.15
C GLY A 185 -27.09 -14.75 17.06
N THR A 186 -26.39 -13.70 17.53
CA THR A 186 -27.01 -12.59 18.26
C THR A 186 -27.77 -11.66 17.32
N HIS A 187 -28.64 -10.81 17.87
CA HIS A 187 -29.40 -9.82 17.09
C HIS A 187 -28.47 -8.77 16.45
N GLU A 188 -27.49 -8.31 17.21
CA GLU A 188 -26.45 -7.35 16.75
C GLU A 188 -25.66 -7.93 15.57
N TRP A 189 -25.26 -9.19 15.66
CA TRP A 189 -24.63 -9.89 14.57
C TRP A 189 -25.50 -9.99 13.33
N GLN A 190 -26.78 -10.35 13.49
CA GLN A 190 -27.71 -10.46 12.36
C GLN A 190 -27.87 -9.13 11.62
N ASN A 191 -27.95 -8.02 12.36
CA ASN A 191 -28.00 -6.68 11.78
C ASN A 191 -26.69 -6.39 11.01
N TYR A 192 -25.55 -6.67 11.60
CA TYR A 192 -24.25 -6.45 10.97
C TYR A 192 -24.07 -7.31 9.71
N ALA A 193 -24.40 -8.59 9.77
CA ALA A 193 -24.34 -9.48 8.61
C ALA A 193 -25.28 -9.00 7.48
N GLN A 194 -26.46 -8.46 7.83
CA GLN A 194 -27.34 -7.84 6.85
C GLN A 194 -26.70 -6.58 6.25
N ASP A 195 -25.99 -5.77 7.03
CA ASP A 195 -25.27 -4.58 6.53
C ASP A 195 -24.21 -4.93 5.47
N VAL A 196 -23.51 -6.05 5.63
CA VAL A 196 -22.56 -6.57 4.63
C VAL A 196 -23.30 -6.94 3.33
N LEU A 197 -24.44 -7.64 3.42
CA LEU A 197 -25.23 -8.01 2.25
C LEU A 197 -25.87 -6.78 1.57
N ASP A 198 -26.26 -5.80 2.35
CA ASP A 198 -26.84 -4.54 1.88
C ASP A 198 -25.82 -3.71 1.07
N LEU A 199 -24.53 -3.76 1.42
CA LEU A 199 -23.49 -3.08 0.64
C LEU A 199 -23.40 -3.68 -0.78
N ILE A 200 -23.46 -5.01 -0.89
CA ILE A 200 -23.46 -5.67 -2.20
C ILE A 200 -24.72 -5.30 -2.99
N GLU A 201 -25.90 -5.24 -2.33
CA GLU A 201 -27.12 -4.79 -2.96
C GLU A 201 -27.05 -3.30 -3.34
N TYR A 202 -26.47 -2.43 -2.51
CA TYR A 202 -26.23 -1.03 -2.86
C TYR A 202 -25.35 -0.90 -4.11
N ALA A 203 -24.30 -1.71 -4.21
CA ALA A 203 -23.43 -1.70 -5.36
C ALA A 203 -24.05 -2.28 -6.63
N ASN A 204 -24.74 -3.41 -6.52
CA ASN A 204 -25.15 -4.24 -7.66
C ASN A 204 -26.68 -4.34 -7.87
N GLY A 205 -27.48 -3.97 -6.87
CA GLY A 205 -28.94 -4.12 -6.94
C GLY A 205 -29.58 -3.25 -8.04
N ASP A 206 -30.65 -3.75 -8.62
CA ASP A 206 -31.43 -2.99 -9.60
C ASP A 206 -32.18 -1.83 -8.92
N ALA A 207 -32.05 -0.63 -9.49
CA ALA A 207 -32.60 0.61 -8.91
C ALA A 207 -34.13 0.63 -8.79
N ASN A 208 -34.85 -0.20 -9.55
CA ASN A 208 -36.32 -0.23 -9.58
C ASN A 208 -36.92 -1.34 -8.72
N THR A 209 -36.13 -2.38 -8.39
CA THR A 209 -36.64 -3.60 -7.75
C THR A 209 -35.99 -3.93 -6.41
N THR A 210 -34.86 -3.32 -6.07
CA THR A 210 -34.17 -3.53 -4.79
C THR A 210 -34.13 -2.26 -3.96
N TYR A 211 -34.16 -2.41 -2.63
CA TYR A 211 -34.16 -1.27 -1.72
C TYR A 211 -32.85 -0.45 -1.84
N TRP A 212 -31.70 -1.10 -1.71
CA TRP A 212 -30.41 -0.42 -1.75
C TRP A 212 -30.02 0.05 -3.15
N GLY A 213 -30.49 -0.61 -4.21
CA GLY A 213 -30.38 -0.10 -5.57
C GLY A 213 -31.16 1.21 -5.77
N ALA A 214 -32.36 1.32 -5.17
CA ALA A 214 -33.12 2.57 -5.17
C ALA A 214 -32.44 3.69 -4.35
N VAL A 215 -31.83 3.35 -3.21
CA VAL A 215 -31.02 4.31 -2.42
C VAL A 215 -29.83 4.81 -3.23
N ARG A 216 -29.10 3.94 -3.93
CA ARG A 216 -28.02 4.33 -4.84
C ARG A 216 -28.53 5.31 -5.92
N ALA A 217 -29.69 4.99 -6.53
CA ALA A 217 -30.27 5.87 -7.53
C ALA A 217 -30.67 7.25 -6.97
N ALA A 218 -31.21 7.30 -5.76
CA ALA A 218 -31.51 8.55 -5.04
C ALA A 218 -30.23 9.35 -4.74
N ASN A 219 -29.09 8.68 -4.53
CA ASN A 219 -27.77 9.29 -4.35
C ASN A 219 -27.11 9.68 -5.69
N GLY A 220 -27.83 9.63 -6.81
CA GLY A 220 -27.41 10.17 -8.11
C GLY A 220 -26.88 9.15 -9.12
N ARG A 221 -26.94 7.83 -8.83
CA ARG A 221 -26.50 6.80 -9.77
C ARG A 221 -27.47 5.65 -9.90
N THR A 222 -28.07 5.52 -11.08
CA THR A 222 -29.02 4.44 -11.40
C THR A 222 -28.32 3.11 -11.73
N GLU A 223 -27.21 3.18 -12.49
CA GLU A 223 -26.47 2.00 -12.95
C GLU A 223 -25.70 1.35 -11.81
N PRO A 224 -25.61 0.00 -11.79
CA PRO A 224 -24.81 -0.73 -10.81
C PRO A 224 -23.31 -0.45 -11.00
N TYR A 225 -22.55 -0.66 -9.94
CA TYR A 225 -21.08 -0.57 -9.96
C TYR A 225 -20.41 -1.88 -10.39
N ASN A 226 -21.17 -2.96 -10.52
CA ASN A 226 -20.68 -4.30 -10.89
C ASN A 226 -19.61 -4.82 -9.93
N LEU A 227 -19.83 -4.66 -8.64
CA LEU A 227 -18.94 -5.16 -7.58
C LEU A 227 -18.69 -6.64 -7.75
N LYS A 228 -17.43 -7.06 -7.73
CA LYS A 228 -16.97 -8.44 -7.90
C LYS A 228 -16.24 -8.98 -6.67
N TYR A 229 -15.71 -8.09 -5.85
CA TYR A 229 -14.83 -8.41 -4.73
C TYR A 229 -15.33 -7.80 -3.43
N ILE A 230 -15.14 -8.50 -2.32
CA ILE A 230 -15.38 -7.95 -0.98
C ILE A 230 -14.34 -8.49 0.01
N GLY A 231 -13.63 -7.61 0.69
CA GLY A 231 -12.76 -7.96 1.79
C GLY A 231 -13.56 -8.09 3.09
N LEU A 232 -13.37 -9.19 3.80
CA LEU A 232 -13.96 -9.46 5.11
C LEU A 232 -12.85 -9.58 6.16
N GLY A 233 -12.63 -8.51 6.88
CA GLY A 233 -11.56 -8.30 7.84
C GLY A 233 -10.40 -7.49 7.28
N ASN A 234 -9.58 -6.99 8.19
CA ASN A 234 -8.33 -6.30 7.90
C ASN A 234 -7.30 -6.66 8.96
N GLU A 235 -6.22 -7.33 8.57
CA GLU A 235 -5.13 -7.68 9.49
C GLU A 235 -5.60 -8.43 10.76
N ASN A 236 -6.67 -9.18 10.68
CA ASN A 236 -7.20 -9.99 11.76
C ASN A 236 -6.59 -11.40 11.76
N TRP A 237 -6.62 -12.04 12.92
CA TRP A 237 -6.17 -13.42 13.13
C TRP A 237 -6.94 -14.10 14.27
N GLY A 238 -6.68 -15.36 14.51
CA GLY A 238 -7.19 -16.12 15.63
C GLY A 238 -8.60 -16.69 15.43
N GLU A 239 -9.06 -17.46 16.42
CA GLU A 239 -10.31 -18.23 16.32
C GLU A 239 -11.55 -17.35 16.17
N VAL A 240 -11.56 -16.18 16.82
CA VAL A 240 -12.70 -15.25 16.76
C VAL A 240 -12.86 -14.68 15.35
N TYR A 241 -11.75 -14.32 14.70
CA TYR A 241 -11.75 -13.90 13.32
C TYR A 241 -12.34 -14.98 12.41
N TRP A 242 -11.81 -16.21 12.48
CA TRP A 242 -12.25 -17.28 11.60
C TRP A 242 -13.70 -17.70 11.83
N ARG A 243 -14.19 -17.64 13.08
CA ARG A 243 -15.61 -17.85 13.41
C ARG A 243 -16.51 -16.84 12.70
N ASN A 244 -16.17 -15.56 12.83
CA ASN A 244 -16.94 -14.47 12.27
C ASN A 244 -16.83 -14.43 10.75
N PHE A 245 -15.63 -14.63 10.21
CA PHE A 245 -15.39 -14.74 8.77
C PHE A 245 -16.23 -15.86 8.13
N ASP A 246 -16.19 -17.07 8.70
CA ASP A 246 -16.97 -18.21 8.19
C ASP A 246 -18.47 -17.92 8.09
N ALA A 247 -19.02 -17.27 9.12
CA ALA A 247 -20.44 -16.91 9.14
C ALA A 247 -20.79 -15.87 8.05
N LEU A 248 -19.96 -14.83 7.86
CA LEU A 248 -20.17 -13.84 6.80
C LEU A 248 -19.91 -14.43 5.41
N TYR A 249 -18.84 -15.21 5.25
CA TYR A 249 -18.54 -15.90 3.98
C TYR A 249 -19.73 -16.73 3.50
N LYS A 250 -20.32 -17.55 4.39
CA LYS A 250 -21.51 -18.35 4.07
C LYS A 250 -22.70 -17.47 3.68
N ALA A 251 -22.97 -16.40 4.41
CA ALA A 251 -24.07 -15.48 4.10
C ALA A 251 -23.88 -14.80 2.73
N VAL A 252 -22.66 -14.35 2.43
CA VAL A 252 -22.33 -13.73 1.14
C VAL A 252 -22.47 -14.75 0.01
N LYS A 253 -21.87 -15.94 0.14
CA LYS A 253 -21.90 -16.96 -0.92
C LYS A 253 -23.29 -17.56 -1.16
N GLU A 254 -24.14 -17.62 -0.15
CA GLU A 254 -25.53 -18.04 -0.30
C GLU A 254 -26.34 -17.06 -1.15
N LYS A 255 -26.20 -15.75 -0.92
CA LYS A 255 -26.97 -14.71 -1.62
C LYS A 255 -26.30 -14.22 -2.91
N TYR A 256 -24.96 -14.17 -2.93
CA TYR A 256 -24.15 -13.62 -4.02
C TYR A 256 -22.98 -14.56 -4.37
N PRO A 257 -23.24 -15.72 -4.97
CA PRO A 257 -22.22 -16.77 -5.20
C PRO A 257 -21.06 -16.32 -6.10
N ASP A 258 -21.31 -15.33 -6.97
CA ASP A 258 -20.31 -14.80 -7.93
C ASP A 258 -19.36 -13.77 -7.30
N ILE A 259 -19.62 -13.32 -6.08
CA ILE A 259 -18.71 -12.42 -5.38
C ILE A 259 -17.48 -13.19 -4.89
N THR A 260 -16.29 -12.72 -5.26
CA THR A 260 -15.02 -13.19 -4.70
C THR A 260 -14.82 -12.56 -3.33
N VAL A 261 -14.74 -13.39 -2.31
CA VAL A 261 -14.45 -12.96 -0.94
C VAL A 261 -12.95 -12.94 -0.73
N ILE A 262 -12.47 -11.92 -0.03
CA ILE A 262 -11.07 -11.78 0.36
C ILE A 262 -10.98 -11.94 1.87
N THR A 263 -10.18 -12.91 2.34
CA THR A 263 -9.83 -13.13 3.75
C THR A 263 -8.52 -12.41 4.08
N THR A 264 -8.05 -12.46 5.32
CA THR A 264 -6.79 -11.81 5.73
C THR A 264 -5.78 -12.80 6.30
N ALA A 265 -4.48 -12.55 6.08
CA ALA A 265 -3.38 -13.28 6.67
C ALA A 265 -2.90 -12.68 8.02
N GLY A 266 -3.56 -11.64 8.52
CA GLY A 266 -3.14 -10.89 9.70
C GLY A 266 -2.10 -9.82 9.36
N THR A 267 -1.33 -9.40 10.39
CA THR A 267 -0.29 -8.37 10.27
C THR A 267 1.11 -8.95 10.05
N TRP A 268 1.25 -10.25 10.14
CA TRP A 268 2.54 -10.93 10.17
C TRP A 268 3.01 -11.30 8.76
N LEU A 269 4.32 -11.22 8.56
CA LEU A 269 4.96 -11.61 7.30
C LEU A 269 5.22 -13.12 7.23
N ASP A 270 5.27 -13.77 8.39
CA ASP A 270 5.54 -15.19 8.60
C ASP A 270 5.09 -15.59 10.02
N GLY A 271 5.35 -16.83 10.38
CA GLY A 271 5.07 -17.37 11.70
C GLY A 271 3.72 -18.06 11.82
N LYS A 272 3.39 -18.50 13.03
CA LYS A 272 2.29 -19.41 13.31
C LYS A 272 0.93 -18.90 12.82
N ASP A 273 0.59 -17.64 13.09
CA ASP A 273 -0.72 -17.10 12.71
C ASP A 273 -0.83 -16.91 11.20
N PHE A 274 0.26 -16.51 10.53
CA PHE A 274 0.35 -16.47 9.08
C PHE A 274 0.18 -17.86 8.46
N ASP A 275 0.88 -18.88 8.99
CA ASP A 275 0.79 -20.26 8.50
C ASP A 275 -0.62 -20.85 8.70
N ILE A 276 -1.29 -20.52 9.83
CA ILE A 276 -2.69 -20.90 10.06
C ILE A 276 -3.61 -20.23 9.04
N ALA A 277 -3.42 -18.96 8.74
CA ALA A 277 -4.21 -18.25 7.77
C ALA A 277 -4.03 -18.85 6.37
N GLN A 278 -2.80 -19.07 5.93
CA GLN A 278 -2.48 -19.70 4.64
C GLN A 278 -3.09 -21.10 4.52
N SER A 279 -2.88 -21.96 5.53
CA SER A 279 -3.41 -23.32 5.51
C SER A 279 -4.95 -23.34 5.54
N THR A 280 -5.57 -22.43 6.28
CA THR A 280 -7.03 -22.32 6.34
C THR A 280 -7.62 -21.83 5.02
N ALA A 281 -7.04 -20.79 4.42
CA ALA A 281 -7.46 -20.29 3.12
C ALA A 281 -7.33 -21.39 2.05
N ASN A 282 -6.15 -22.02 1.96
CA ASN A 282 -5.90 -23.07 0.97
C ASN A 282 -6.81 -24.30 1.13
N SER A 283 -7.16 -24.70 2.37
CA SER A 283 -7.92 -25.93 2.61
C SER A 283 -9.43 -25.76 2.65
N LYS A 284 -9.92 -24.60 3.12
CA LYS A 284 -11.36 -24.38 3.33
C LYS A 284 -11.97 -23.32 2.40
N TYR A 285 -11.17 -22.38 1.92
CA TYR A 285 -11.63 -21.19 1.19
C TYR A 285 -10.76 -20.94 -0.04
N SER A 286 -10.43 -22.02 -0.79
CA SER A 286 -9.58 -21.93 -1.99
C SER A 286 -10.19 -21.09 -3.13
N ASP A 287 -11.47 -20.76 -3.06
CA ASP A 287 -12.17 -19.81 -3.94
C ASP A 287 -12.11 -18.35 -3.46
N CYS A 288 -11.52 -18.11 -2.27
CA CYS A 288 -11.21 -16.78 -1.77
C CYS A 288 -9.84 -16.30 -2.25
N TYR A 289 -9.62 -15.00 -2.16
CA TYR A 289 -8.26 -14.47 -2.13
C TYR A 289 -7.82 -14.30 -0.67
N ILE A 290 -6.51 -14.41 -0.42
CA ILE A 290 -5.92 -14.14 0.89
C ILE A 290 -5.14 -12.82 0.85
N ASP A 291 -5.53 -11.88 1.70
CA ASP A 291 -4.92 -10.55 1.80
C ASP A 291 -3.68 -10.60 2.70
N GLU A 292 -2.52 -10.34 2.09
CA GLU A 292 -1.23 -10.28 2.75
C GLU A 292 -0.71 -8.83 2.77
N HIS A 293 -0.14 -8.39 3.90
CA HIS A 293 0.36 -7.04 4.09
C HIS A 293 1.88 -7.01 4.32
N TYR A 294 2.58 -6.08 3.67
CA TYR A 294 4.04 -5.99 3.71
C TYR A 294 4.53 -4.56 3.95
N TYR A 295 4.67 -4.19 5.21
CA TYR A 295 5.40 -3.00 5.62
C TYR A 295 6.74 -3.40 6.22
N THR A 296 7.77 -3.43 5.40
CA THR A 296 9.07 -3.98 5.79
C THR A 296 10.20 -2.97 5.61
N SER A 297 11.38 -3.30 6.17
CA SER A 297 12.58 -2.56 5.85
C SER A 297 12.92 -2.67 4.35
N ARG A 298 13.61 -1.69 3.82
CA ARG A 298 14.04 -1.62 2.42
C ARG A 298 14.78 -2.89 1.98
N ASP A 299 15.83 -3.24 2.70
CA ASP A 299 16.68 -4.37 2.33
C ASP A 299 15.87 -5.68 2.30
N TYR A 300 15.01 -5.90 3.30
CA TYR A 300 14.17 -7.08 3.36
C TYR A 300 13.13 -7.12 2.24
N MET A 301 12.53 -5.99 1.86
CA MET A 301 11.58 -5.95 0.73
C MET A 301 12.25 -6.34 -0.59
N TYR A 302 13.49 -5.94 -0.81
CA TYR A 302 14.26 -6.39 -1.97
C TYR A 302 14.51 -7.89 -1.94
N GLU A 303 14.92 -8.43 -0.78
CA GLU A 303 15.24 -9.85 -0.60
C GLU A 303 14.04 -10.77 -0.84
N ILE A 304 12.83 -10.34 -0.48
CA ILE A 304 11.60 -11.14 -0.62
C ILE A 304 10.96 -11.07 -2.01
N ASN A 305 11.63 -10.54 -3.03
CA ASN A 305 11.08 -10.54 -4.39
C ASN A 305 10.81 -11.95 -4.95
N ASN A 306 11.39 -13.00 -4.36
CA ASN A 306 11.17 -14.40 -4.71
C ASN A 306 10.16 -15.13 -3.80
N ARG A 307 9.52 -14.43 -2.87
CA ARG A 307 8.63 -15.03 -1.86
C ARG A 307 7.58 -15.96 -2.44
N TYR A 308 6.94 -15.55 -3.52
CA TYR A 308 5.82 -16.28 -4.11
C TYR A 308 6.26 -17.46 -5.02
N ASP A 309 7.55 -17.63 -5.29
CA ASP A 309 8.06 -18.70 -6.14
C ASP A 309 7.74 -20.10 -5.57
N GLY A 310 7.63 -20.20 -4.24
CA GLY A 310 7.32 -21.44 -3.51
C GLY A 310 5.84 -21.66 -3.17
N TYR A 311 4.92 -20.74 -3.53
CA TYR A 311 3.51 -20.87 -3.15
C TYR A 311 2.78 -21.95 -3.95
N ASP A 312 1.74 -22.56 -3.32
CA ASP A 312 0.88 -23.54 -4.00
C ASP A 312 0.07 -22.88 -5.11
N ARG A 313 0.28 -23.32 -6.35
CA ARG A 313 -0.42 -22.80 -7.54
C ARG A 313 -1.91 -23.14 -7.58
N ASN A 314 -2.33 -24.17 -6.82
CA ASN A 314 -3.72 -24.61 -6.72
C ASN A 314 -4.46 -24.08 -5.48
N GLY A 315 -3.75 -23.36 -4.60
CA GLY A 315 -4.33 -22.74 -3.41
C GLY A 315 -5.13 -21.47 -3.69
N ALA A 316 -5.55 -20.82 -2.61
CA ALA A 316 -6.14 -19.49 -2.65
C ALA A 316 -5.19 -18.50 -3.34
N LYS A 317 -5.73 -17.61 -4.15
CA LYS A 317 -4.91 -16.56 -4.79
C LYS A 317 -4.55 -15.50 -3.77
N VAL A 318 -3.36 -14.94 -3.94
CA VAL A 318 -2.86 -13.88 -3.07
C VAL A 318 -3.33 -12.52 -3.58
N PHE A 319 -3.87 -11.73 -2.67
CA PHE A 319 -4.04 -10.31 -2.78
C PHE A 319 -3.02 -9.63 -1.86
N VAL A 320 -2.06 -8.90 -2.40
CA VAL A 320 -1.16 -8.07 -1.59
C VAL A 320 -1.86 -6.73 -1.40
N GLY A 321 -2.75 -6.66 -0.40
CA GLY A 321 -3.66 -5.53 -0.23
C GLY A 321 -3.04 -4.29 0.36
N GLU A 322 -1.90 -4.42 1.03
CA GLU A 322 -1.12 -3.30 1.52
C GLU A 322 0.38 -3.63 1.46
N TYR A 323 1.16 -2.79 0.79
CA TYR A 323 2.61 -2.86 0.89
C TYR A 323 3.26 -1.49 0.68
N ALA A 324 4.36 -1.28 1.36
CA ALA A 324 5.30 -0.20 1.13
C ALA A 324 6.64 -0.51 1.82
N ALA A 325 7.74 -0.12 1.21
CA ALA A 325 9.03 -0.14 1.88
C ALA A 325 9.11 0.99 2.92
N THR A 326 9.65 0.68 4.10
CA THR A 326 9.82 1.63 5.19
C THR A 326 11.29 1.75 5.58
N ALA A 327 11.72 2.92 6.02
CA ALA A 327 13.14 3.15 6.33
C ALA A 327 13.70 2.17 7.38
N ASN A 328 12.90 1.83 8.39
CA ASN A 328 13.32 1.04 9.55
C ASN A 328 12.28 -0.02 9.96
N GLY A 329 11.38 -0.43 9.05
CA GLY A 329 10.30 -1.36 9.37
C GLY A 329 9.07 -0.69 9.98
N ILE A 330 8.11 -1.52 10.39
CA ILE A 330 6.85 -1.09 10.99
C ILE A 330 7.09 -0.22 12.23
N GLY A 331 6.35 0.88 12.35
CA GLY A 331 6.35 1.74 13.55
C GLY A 331 7.34 2.90 13.54
N THR A 332 8.17 3.03 12.51
CA THR A 332 9.02 4.22 12.37
C THR A 332 8.42 5.19 11.36
N ILE A 333 7.58 6.05 11.85
CA ILE A 333 6.92 7.13 11.10
C ILE A 333 7.96 8.21 10.83
N GLN A 334 8.77 8.16 9.77
CA GLN A 334 9.68 9.29 9.67
C GLN A 334 10.25 9.66 8.31
N THR A 335 10.04 8.91 7.25
CA THR A 335 10.60 9.31 5.96
C THR A 335 9.55 9.30 4.87
N LYS A 336 9.42 10.43 4.18
CA LYS A 336 8.70 10.48 2.90
C LYS A 336 9.30 9.44 1.97
N SER A 337 8.48 8.75 1.19
CA SER A 337 8.96 7.85 0.15
C SER A 337 10.02 8.56 -0.70
N ASN A 338 11.18 7.97 -0.75
CA ASN A 338 12.31 8.45 -1.52
C ASN A 338 12.77 7.38 -2.52
N MET A 339 13.87 7.60 -3.19
CA MET A 339 14.32 6.69 -4.24
C MET A 339 14.71 5.29 -3.71
N ALA A 340 15.10 5.17 -2.44
CA ALA A 340 15.37 3.86 -1.85
C ALA A 340 14.09 3.02 -1.76
N GLU A 341 12.98 3.57 -1.20
CA GLU A 341 11.71 2.86 -1.13
C GLU A 341 11.24 2.47 -2.53
N ALA A 342 11.28 3.39 -3.49
CA ALA A 342 10.85 3.15 -4.86
C ALA A 342 11.58 1.98 -5.55
N ILE A 343 12.89 1.85 -5.31
CA ILE A 343 13.73 0.78 -5.85
C ILE A 343 13.35 -0.58 -5.23
N GLU A 344 13.24 -0.64 -3.91
CA GLU A 344 12.97 -1.88 -3.20
C GLU A 344 11.54 -2.38 -3.49
N GLU A 345 10.57 -1.47 -3.58
CA GLU A 345 9.21 -1.75 -4.03
C GLU A 345 9.18 -2.26 -5.48
N ALA A 346 9.92 -1.60 -6.39
CA ALA A 346 10.04 -2.04 -7.78
C ALA A 346 10.62 -3.45 -7.89
N ALA A 347 11.64 -3.77 -7.10
CA ALA A 347 12.22 -5.10 -7.06
C ALA A 347 11.20 -6.15 -6.58
N TYR A 348 10.45 -5.84 -5.52
CA TYR A 348 9.39 -6.72 -5.02
C TYR A 348 8.29 -6.94 -6.08
N MET A 349 7.91 -5.89 -6.81
CA MET A 349 6.93 -5.97 -7.89
C MET A 349 7.36 -6.88 -9.05
N THR A 350 8.67 -7.06 -9.31
CA THR A 350 9.13 -8.05 -10.28
C THR A 350 8.74 -9.48 -9.88
N GLY A 351 8.69 -9.74 -8.58
CA GLY A 351 8.19 -11.01 -8.02
C GLY A 351 6.70 -11.22 -8.26
N PHE A 352 5.89 -10.16 -8.22
CA PHE A 352 4.46 -10.23 -8.53
C PHE A 352 4.22 -10.65 -9.99
N GLU A 353 4.91 -10.00 -10.93
CA GLU A 353 4.79 -10.34 -12.34
C GLU A 353 5.23 -11.77 -12.65
N ARG A 354 6.34 -12.21 -12.02
CA ARG A 354 6.84 -13.59 -12.17
C ARG A 354 5.87 -14.64 -11.64
N ASN A 355 5.09 -14.29 -10.62
CA ASN A 355 4.14 -15.16 -9.93
C ASN A 355 2.68 -14.75 -10.16
N SER A 356 2.35 -14.18 -11.32
CA SER A 356 1.00 -13.72 -11.64
C SER A 356 -0.07 -14.83 -11.70
N ASP A 357 0.35 -16.07 -11.67
CA ASP A 357 -0.52 -17.25 -11.52
C ASP A 357 -0.93 -17.50 -10.04
N VAL A 358 -0.24 -16.90 -9.07
CA VAL A 358 -0.57 -16.92 -7.63
C VAL A 358 -1.02 -15.55 -7.15
N VAL A 359 -0.24 -14.50 -7.44
CA VAL A 359 -0.53 -13.13 -7.04
C VAL A 359 -1.53 -12.51 -8.02
N ALA A 360 -2.80 -12.45 -7.60
CA ALA A 360 -3.89 -11.98 -8.44
C ALA A 360 -4.01 -10.46 -8.44
N MET A 361 -3.73 -9.81 -7.30
CA MET A 361 -3.92 -8.36 -7.11
C MET A 361 -2.88 -7.80 -6.16
N THR A 362 -2.47 -6.55 -6.39
CA THR A 362 -1.52 -5.85 -5.50
C THR A 362 -1.90 -4.38 -5.34
N ALA A 363 -1.81 -3.84 -4.13
CA ALA A 363 -2.15 -2.46 -3.82
C ALA A 363 -1.08 -1.81 -2.92
N TYR A 364 -0.44 -0.77 -3.41
CA TYR A 364 0.37 0.10 -2.57
C TYR A 364 -0.52 0.82 -1.55
N ALA A 365 -0.08 0.91 -0.32
CA ALA A 365 -0.81 1.60 0.74
C ALA A 365 0.13 2.35 1.72
N PRO A 366 -0.34 3.49 2.29
CA PRO A 366 -1.52 4.28 1.88
C PRO A 366 -1.26 5.16 0.64
N THR A 367 -2.33 5.56 -0.04
CA THR A 367 -2.22 6.35 -1.27
C THR A 367 -1.96 7.83 -1.01
N PHE A 368 -2.67 8.45 -0.07
CA PHE A 368 -2.66 9.90 0.15
C PHE A 368 -2.22 10.30 1.54
N ALA A 369 -1.45 11.40 1.63
CA ALA A 369 -1.16 12.07 2.88
C ALA A 369 -1.29 13.58 2.75
N LYS A 370 -2.01 14.22 3.68
CA LYS A 370 -1.98 15.67 3.83
C LYS A 370 -0.69 16.07 4.54
N ILE A 371 0.08 16.96 3.92
CA ILE A 371 1.34 17.46 4.45
C ILE A 371 1.13 18.06 5.85
N ASN A 372 1.97 17.67 6.80
CA ASN A 372 1.92 18.07 8.21
C ASN A 372 0.65 17.64 8.98
N SER A 373 -0.11 16.66 8.49
CA SER A 373 -1.34 16.18 9.15
C SER A 373 -1.51 14.67 9.01
N GLN A 374 -0.41 13.93 8.95
CA GLN A 374 -0.41 12.47 8.84
C GLN A 374 0.30 11.84 10.04
N ASN A 375 -0.16 10.68 10.44
CA ASN A 375 0.48 9.84 11.46
C ASN A 375 1.16 8.59 10.87
N TRP A 376 1.22 8.49 9.53
CA TRP A 376 1.89 7.42 8.79
C TRP A 376 2.67 8.01 7.63
N ALA A 377 3.97 7.74 7.53
CA ALA A 377 4.87 8.49 6.66
C ALA A 377 4.99 7.98 5.23
N VAL A 378 4.83 6.68 4.98
CA VAL A 378 4.90 6.13 3.63
C VAL A 378 3.57 6.33 2.91
N ASN A 379 3.57 7.20 1.90
CA ASN A 379 2.38 7.52 1.10
C ASN A 379 2.83 7.88 -0.32
N MET A 380 2.06 7.51 -1.32
CA MET A 380 2.41 7.80 -2.71
C MET A 380 2.25 9.26 -3.09
N ILE A 381 1.16 9.89 -2.63
CA ILE A 381 0.74 11.23 -3.05
C ILE A 381 0.60 12.11 -1.82
N TRP A 382 1.49 13.07 -1.70
CA TRP A 382 1.41 14.09 -0.65
C TRP A 382 0.74 15.34 -1.19
N PHE A 383 -0.05 16.00 -0.38
CA PHE A 383 -0.74 17.21 -0.81
C PHE A 383 -0.98 18.20 0.34
N ASP A 384 -1.14 19.45 -0.01
CA ASP A 384 -1.70 20.49 0.87
C ASP A 384 -2.82 21.25 0.14
N SER A 385 -3.15 22.46 0.57
CA SER A 385 -4.19 23.28 -0.07
C SER A 385 -3.76 23.89 -1.42
N GLN A 386 -2.49 23.81 -1.78
CA GLN A 386 -1.91 24.52 -2.93
C GLN A 386 -1.26 23.59 -3.95
N GLU A 387 -0.63 22.52 -3.49
CA GLU A 387 0.16 21.64 -4.35
C GLU A 387 -0.05 20.15 -4.06
N THR A 388 0.30 19.36 -5.04
CA THR A 388 0.38 17.90 -4.98
C THR A 388 1.82 17.49 -5.25
N VAL A 389 2.39 16.62 -4.40
CA VAL A 389 3.75 16.11 -4.51
C VAL A 389 3.69 14.62 -4.78
N LEU A 390 4.13 14.21 -5.96
CA LEU A 390 4.20 12.82 -6.39
C LEU A 390 5.54 12.23 -5.97
N THR A 391 5.53 11.13 -5.22
CA THR A 391 6.76 10.51 -4.71
C THR A 391 7.44 9.62 -5.74
N PRO A 392 8.72 9.22 -5.55
CA PRO A 392 9.34 8.19 -6.38
C PRO A 392 8.55 6.88 -6.43
N SER A 393 7.95 6.45 -5.31
CA SER A 393 7.05 5.28 -5.26
C SER A 393 5.81 5.46 -6.16
N TYR A 394 5.24 6.67 -6.22
CA TYR A 394 4.15 6.96 -7.16
C TYR A 394 4.58 6.72 -8.61
N TYR A 395 5.74 7.23 -8.99
CA TYR A 395 6.22 7.04 -10.36
C TYR A 395 6.55 5.58 -10.66
N THR A 396 7.07 4.83 -9.70
CA THR A 396 7.27 3.38 -9.82
C THR A 396 5.94 2.67 -10.11
N GLN A 397 4.91 2.92 -9.31
CA GLN A 397 3.58 2.34 -9.52
C GLN A 397 3.00 2.75 -10.89
N MET A 398 3.10 4.01 -11.26
CA MET A 398 2.62 4.53 -12.55
C MET A 398 3.31 3.84 -13.72
N LEU A 399 4.63 3.69 -13.69
CA LEU A 399 5.39 3.06 -14.75
C LEU A 399 5.02 1.58 -14.91
N TYR A 400 4.88 0.85 -13.79
CA TYR A 400 4.49 -0.56 -13.83
C TYR A 400 3.05 -0.72 -14.32
N ALA A 401 2.10 0.01 -13.74
CA ALA A 401 0.68 -0.15 -14.06
C ALA A 401 0.32 0.21 -15.51
N ASN A 402 1.09 1.09 -16.16
CA ASN A 402 0.85 1.46 -17.56
C ASN A 402 1.65 0.63 -18.57
N ASN A 403 2.46 -0.33 -18.13
CA ASN A 403 3.30 -1.16 -18.98
C ASN A 403 3.17 -2.64 -18.59
N ILE A 404 1.96 -3.17 -18.68
CA ILE A 404 1.60 -4.54 -18.27
C ILE A 404 1.51 -5.44 -19.49
N GLY A 405 2.18 -6.60 -19.45
CA GLY A 405 1.95 -7.69 -20.40
C GLY A 405 0.81 -8.61 -19.92
N SER A 406 0.30 -9.42 -20.82
CA SER A 406 -0.70 -10.44 -20.53
C SER A 406 -0.10 -11.80 -20.15
N LYS A 407 1.22 -11.96 -20.31
CA LYS A 407 1.93 -13.22 -20.09
C LYS A 407 3.34 -12.94 -19.59
N TYR A 408 3.72 -13.63 -18.52
CA TYR A 408 5.11 -13.62 -18.05
C TYR A 408 6.01 -14.46 -18.96
N ILE A 409 7.23 -13.99 -19.16
CA ILE A 409 8.29 -14.70 -19.89
C ILE A 409 9.41 -15.02 -18.89
N ASP A 410 9.74 -16.29 -18.76
CA ASP A 410 10.87 -16.72 -17.95
C ASP A 410 12.18 -16.23 -18.60
N ALA A 411 12.81 -15.28 -17.96
CA ALA A 411 14.04 -14.66 -18.40
C ALA A 411 15.07 -14.66 -17.27
N ALA A 412 16.31 -14.92 -17.63
CA ALA A 412 17.41 -14.99 -16.66
C ALA A 412 18.60 -14.13 -17.10
N PHE A 413 19.38 -13.66 -16.12
CA PHE A 413 20.70 -13.11 -16.40
C PHE A 413 21.66 -14.22 -16.83
N SER A 414 22.61 -13.88 -17.70
CA SER A 414 23.65 -14.82 -18.12
C SER A 414 24.47 -15.30 -16.91
N GLU A 415 24.72 -16.59 -16.81
CA GLU A 415 25.55 -17.19 -15.76
C GLU A 415 27.00 -16.68 -15.77
N GLU A 416 27.50 -16.21 -16.91
CA GLU A 416 28.87 -15.71 -17.07
C GLU A 416 29.12 -14.38 -16.35
N THR A 417 28.04 -13.61 -16.07
CA THR A 417 28.16 -12.31 -15.42
C THR A 417 26.96 -12.08 -14.48
N PRO A 418 26.91 -12.75 -13.31
CA PRO A 418 25.84 -12.52 -12.36
C PRO A 418 25.87 -11.08 -11.86
N ILE A 419 24.77 -10.35 -12.03
CA ILE A 419 24.64 -8.96 -11.58
C ILE A 419 23.80 -8.98 -10.30
N SER A 420 24.49 -8.87 -9.15
CA SER A 420 23.87 -9.03 -7.81
C SER A 420 22.92 -7.89 -7.42
N ASP A 421 23.01 -6.73 -8.08
CA ASP A 421 22.26 -5.52 -7.71
C ASP A 421 21.13 -5.20 -8.70
N LEU A 422 20.72 -6.16 -9.51
CA LEU A 422 19.63 -6.02 -10.48
C LEU A 422 18.51 -7.02 -10.20
N ALA A 423 17.28 -6.50 -10.09
CA ALA A 423 16.06 -7.32 -10.18
C ALA A 423 15.42 -7.15 -11.56
N GLN A 424 14.69 -8.18 -12.02
CA GLN A 424 14.05 -8.14 -13.33
C GLN A 424 12.76 -8.92 -13.39
N SER A 425 11.87 -8.50 -14.29
CA SER A 425 10.77 -9.29 -14.83
C SER A 425 10.55 -8.95 -16.30
N VAL A 426 10.03 -9.92 -17.03
CA VAL A 426 9.70 -9.76 -18.46
C VAL A 426 8.27 -10.21 -18.69
N THR A 427 7.48 -9.33 -19.29
CA THR A 427 6.11 -9.65 -19.70
C THR A 427 5.90 -9.30 -21.16
N VAL A 428 4.97 -10.00 -21.80
CA VAL A 428 4.61 -9.77 -23.19
C VAL A 428 3.11 -9.57 -23.33
N ASN A 429 2.73 -8.62 -24.17
CA ASN A 429 1.38 -8.50 -24.70
C ASN A 429 1.40 -8.99 -26.15
N GLU A 430 1.00 -10.24 -26.37
CA GLU A 430 1.03 -10.88 -27.68
C GLU A 430 0.04 -10.21 -28.67
N GLN A 431 -1.08 -9.71 -28.16
CA GLN A 431 -2.09 -9.03 -28.98
C GLN A 431 -1.59 -7.68 -29.50
N GLU A 432 -0.92 -6.93 -28.65
CA GLU A 432 -0.32 -5.64 -28.99
C GLU A 432 1.06 -5.79 -29.62
N GLN A 433 1.63 -6.98 -29.61
CA GLN A 433 3.00 -7.25 -30.02
C GLN A 433 4.01 -6.34 -29.30
N ALA A 434 3.90 -6.29 -27.98
CA ALA A 434 4.73 -5.48 -27.10
C ALA A 434 5.40 -6.34 -26.03
N ILE A 435 6.67 -6.06 -25.75
CA ILE A 435 7.46 -6.67 -24.68
C ILE A 435 7.77 -5.57 -23.66
N TYR A 436 7.59 -5.89 -22.39
CA TYR A 436 7.91 -5.02 -21.26
C TYR A 436 8.95 -5.69 -20.37
N VAL A 437 10.12 -5.08 -20.26
CA VAL A 437 11.19 -5.54 -19.39
C VAL A 437 11.36 -4.54 -18.25
N LYS A 438 11.13 -4.99 -17.01
CA LYS A 438 11.43 -4.21 -15.83
C LYS A 438 12.85 -4.55 -15.37
N LEU A 439 13.67 -3.52 -15.21
CA LEU A 439 15.02 -3.64 -14.66
C LEU A 439 15.18 -2.65 -13.50
N VAL A 440 15.51 -3.15 -12.35
CA VAL A 440 15.69 -2.35 -11.13
C VAL A 440 17.15 -2.38 -10.72
N ASN A 441 17.83 -1.23 -10.83
CA ASN A 441 19.22 -1.09 -10.40
C ASN A 441 19.28 -0.47 -8.99
N SER A 442 19.58 -1.30 -7.99
CA SER A 442 19.70 -0.86 -6.59
C SER A 442 21.11 -0.32 -6.26
N SER A 443 22.06 -0.41 -7.18
CA SER A 443 23.46 0.01 -6.95
C SER A 443 23.71 1.49 -7.26
N GLY A 444 24.75 2.05 -6.64
CA GLY A 444 25.24 3.39 -6.94
C GLY A 444 26.10 3.47 -8.22
N LYS A 445 25.99 2.49 -9.13
CA LYS A 445 26.72 2.42 -10.39
C LYS A 445 25.75 2.28 -11.55
N GLU A 446 26.09 2.88 -12.66
CA GLU A 446 25.42 2.61 -13.93
C GLU A 446 25.72 1.17 -14.38
N GLN A 447 24.72 0.50 -14.95
CA GLN A 447 24.83 -0.87 -15.45
C GLN A 447 24.44 -0.92 -16.92
N THR A 448 25.21 -1.62 -17.74
CA THR A 448 24.84 -1.88 -19.13
C THR A 448 24.30 -3.29 -19.26
N VAL A 449 23.07 -3.41 -19.74
CA VAL A 449 22.36 -4.68 -19.91
C VAL A 449 22.02 -4.87 -21.39
N ASN A 450 22.40 -6.01 -21.95
CA ASN A 450 22.02 -6.41 -23.31
C ASN A 450 20.84 -7.38 -23.23
N LEU A 451 19.70 -6.96 -23.73
CA LEU A 451 18.50 -7.77 -23.83
C LEU A 451 18.57 -8.59 -25.13
N ASN A 452 18.69 -9.91 -25.02
CA ASN A 452 18.59 -10.81 -26.15
C ASN A 452 17.12 -11.21 -26.34
N LEU A 453 16.53 -10.82 -27.45
CA LEU A 453 15.12 -10.97 -27.80
C LEU A 453 14.92 -11.93 -28.97
N SER A 454 15.79 -12.92 -29.07
CA SER A 454 15.68 -13.92 -30.12
C SER A 454 14.32 -14.64 -30.06
N GLY A 455 13.73 -14.85 -31.23
CA GLY A 455 12.42 -15.52 -31.35
C GLY A 455 11.22 -14.58 -31.46
N PHE A 456 11.36 -13.28 -31.22
CA PHE A 456 10.27 -12.30 -31.39
C PHE A 456 10.18 -11.73 -32.84
N GLY A 457 11.13 -12.06 -33.69
CA GLY A 457 11.18 -11.55 -35.06
C GLY A 457 11.69 -10.12 -35.14
N SER A 458 11.12 -9.31 -36.06
CA SER A 458 11.58 -7.93 -36.26
C SER A 458 11.21 -7.05 -35.07
N LEU A 459 12.20 -6.44 -34.46
CA LEU A 459 12.00 -5.40 -33.44
C LEU A 459 11.94 -4.04 -34.17
N ASN A 460 10.88 -3.28 -33.93
CA ASN A 460 10.60 -2.04 -34.68
C ASN A 460 10.83 -0.77 -33.87
N TYR A 461 10.66 -0.85 -32.54
CA TYR A 461 10.82 0.28 -31.64
C TYR A 461 11.27 -0.22 -30.27
N ALA A 462 12.13 0.54 -29.61
CA ALA A 462 12.52 0.32 -28.23
C ALA A 462 12.72 1.64 -27.49
N SER A 463 12.23 1.73 -26.26
CA SER A 463 12.50 2.87 -25.37
C SER A 463 12.53 2.43 -23.93
N ASN A 464 13.10 3.26 -23.06
CA ASN A 464 13.18 3.08 -21.63
C ASN A 464 12.48 4.23 -20.91
N GLN A 465 11.35 3.93 -20.24
CA GLN A 465 10.76 4.86 -19.28
C GLN A 465 11.38 4.57 -17.91
N HIS A 466 11.98 5.56 -17.29
CA HIS A 466 12.74 5.34 -16.07
C HIS A 466 12.67 6.50 -15.09
N ILE A 467 12.92 6.20 -13.83
CA ILE A 467 13.31 7.17 -12.79
C ILE A 467 14.71 6.81 -12.30
N THR A 468 15.51 7.82 -12.04
CA THR A 468 16.88 7.65 -11.55
C THR A 468 17.28 8.77 -10.59
N ALA A 469 18.25 8.51 -9.72
CA ALA A 469 18.80 9.52 -8.83
C ALA A 469 20.27 9.27 -8.49
N ASN A 470 20.97 10.35 -8.16
CA ASN A 470 22.35 10.25 -7.69
C ASN A 470 22.48 9.78 -6.22
N TYR A 471 21.36 9.76 -5.49
CA TYR A 471 21.31 9.39 -4.07
C TYR A 471 20.05 8.58 -3.79
N LYS A 472 20.18 7.49 -3.04
CA LYS A 472 19.01 6.72 -2.56
C LYS A 472 18.01 7.57 -1.75
N SER A 473 18.48 8.62 -1.08
CA SER A 473 17.63 9.54 -0.29
C SER A 473 16.91 10.60 -1.12
N ALA A 474 17.04 10.60 -2.45
CA ALA A 474 16.36 11.59 -3.29
C ALA A 474 14.85 11.44 -3.17
N CYS A 475 14.17 12.52 -2.83
CA CYS A 475 12.73 12.58 -2.66
C CYS A 475 12.17 13.89 -3.20
N ASN A 476 10.91 13.87 -3.57
CA ASN A 476 10.15 15.07 -3.91
C ASN A 476 9.57 15.71 -2.66
N GLU A 477 9.56 17.02 -2.60
CA GLU A 477 9.16 17.81 -1.42
C GLU A 477 8.25 18.98 -1.82
N ALA A 478 7.46 19.47 -0.87
CA ALA A 478 6.67 20.70 -1.06
C ALA A 478 7.57 21.87 -1.49
N GLY A 479 7.17 22.60 -2.51
CA GLY A 479 7.98 23.66 -3.13
C GLY A 479 9.15 23.17 -3.98
N LYS A 480 9.42 21.86 -4.03
CA LYS A 480 10.42 21.21 -4.88
C LYS A 480 9.97 19.79 -5.27
N PRO A 481 8.88 19.67 -6.01
CA PRO A 481 8.23 18.39 -6.22
C PRO A 481 8.87 17.50 -7.29
N ASN A 482 9.99 17.90 -7.90
CA ASN A 482 10.46 17.33 -9.17
C ASN A 482 11.92 16.87 -9.14
N TYR A 483 12.49 16.59 -7.98
CA TYR A 483 13.86 16.02 -7.91
C TYR A 483 13.97 14.61 -8.50
N VAL A 484 12.87 13.88 -8.49
CA VAL A 484 12.72 12.59 -9.17
C VAL A 484 11.45 12.68 -10.01
N ALA A 485 11.60 12.50 -11.30
CA ALA A 485 10.51 12.46 -12.26
C ALA A 485 10.82 11.45 -13.37
N PRO A 486 9.81 10.85 -14.03
CA PRO A 486 10.06 9.88 -15.09
C PRO A 486 10.55 10.54 -16.37
N GLU A 487 11.48 9.90 -17.01
CA GLU A 487 11.98 10.24 -18.33
C GLU A 487 11.73 9.11 -19.33
N ASP A 488 11.70 9.40 -20.64
CA ASP A 488 11.53 8.43 -21.71
C ASP A 488 12.69 8.57 -22.71
N GLU A 489 13.51 7.54 -22.82
CA GLU A 489 14.68 7.50 -23.69
C GLU A 489 14.49 6.47 -24.80
N GLN A 490 14.69 6.87 -26.05
CA GLN A 490 14.67 5.93 -27.17
C GLN A 490 15.95 5.09 -27.20
N LEU A 491 15.82 3.77 -27.35
CA LEU A 491 16.91 2.82 -27.34
C LEU A 491 17.27 2.37 -28.76
N ALA A 492 18.56 2.07 -28.99
CA ALA A 492 19.04 1.49 -30.21
C ALA A 492 18.74 -0.02 -30.29
N ILE A 493 18.30 -0.47 -31.46
CA ILE A 493 18.05 -1.88 -31.76
C ILE A 493 19.16 -2.38 -32.69
N ASN A 494 19.84 -3.46 -32.30
CA ASN A 494 20.87 -4.12 -33.10
C ASN A 494 20.46 -5.58 -33.38
N GLY A 495 19.74 -5.81 -34.48
CA GLY A 495 19.16 -7.10 -34.81
C GLY A 495 18.12 -7.52 -33.74
N GLU A 496 18.39 -8.61 -33.02
CA GLU A 496 17.55 -9.11 -31.96
C GLU A 496 18.01 -8.63 -30.56
N THR A 497 18.89 -7.64 -30.47
CA THR A 497 19.46 -7.15 -29.23
C THR A 497 19.08 -5.68 -29.01
N VAL A 498 18.65 -5.37 -27.78
CA VAL A 498 18.47 -4.00 -27.29
C VAL A 498 19.44 -3.78 -26.13
N THR A 499 20.25 -2.73 -26.21
CA THR A 499 21.19 -2.35 -25.13
C THR A 499 20.56 -1.25 -24.28
N VAL A 500 20.55 -1.46 -22.97
CA VAL A 500 20.03 -0.52 -21.96
C VAL A 500 21.16 -0.12 -21.03
N ASN A 501 21.33 1.19 -20.82
CA ASN A 501 22.18 1.70 -19.75
C ASN A 501 21.27 2.16 -18.61
N THR A 502 21.23 1.37 -17.52
CA THR A 502 20.46 1.75 -16.35
C THR A 502 21.23 2.82 -15.56
N GLY A 503 20.55 3.87 -15.14
CA GLY A 503 21.12 4.86 -14.23
C GLY A 503 21.44 4.27 -12.86
N LYS A 504 22.15 5.05 -12.04
CA LYS A 504 22.35 4.74 -10.62
C LYS A 504 21.00 4.77 -9.91
N TYR A 505 20.76 3.85 -8.99
CA TYR A 505 19.53 3.86 -8.20
C TYR A 505 18.32 4.14 -9.08
N SER A 506 18.00 3.22 -9.98
CA SER A 506 16.99 3.45 -11.01
C SER A 506 15.96 2.33 -11.11
N VAL A 507 14.75 2.71 -11.49
CA VAL A 507 13.68 1.83 -11.93
C VAL A 507 13.48 2.07 -13.42
N ASN A 508 13.59 1.02 -14.24
CA ASN A 508 13.54 1.09 -15.68
C ASN A 508 12.44 0.18 -16.21
N VAL A 509 11.63 0.70 -17.11
CA VAL A 509 10.62 -0.06 -17.85
C VAL A 509 10.93 0.06 -19.34
N ILE A 510 11.58 -0.96 -19.85
CA ILE A 510 11.94 -1.04 -21.27
C ILE A 510 10.75 -1.57 -22.05
N ARG A 511 10.35 -0.84 -23.09
CA ARG A 511 9.21 -1.14 -23.93
C ARG A 511 9.68 -1.42 -25.33
N ILE A 512 9.33 -2.57 -25.87
CA ILE A 512 9.81 -3.02 -27.18
C ILE A 512 8.60 -3.44 -28.01
N ALA A 513 8.44 -2.82 -29.16
CA ALA A 513 7.46 -3.21 -30.15
C ALA A 513 8.08 -4.15 -31.20
N TYR A 514 7.36 -5.21 -31.54
CA TYR A 514 7.80 -6.21 -32.50
C TYR A 514 6.71 -6.56 -33.53
N GLY A 515 7.07 -7.33 -34.54
CA GLY A 515 6.12 -7.77 -35.58
C GLY A 515 5.53 -6.63 -36.39
N SER A 516 4.22 -6.38 -36.30
CA SER A 516 3.53 -5.26 -36.98
C SER A 516 3.38 -4.00 -36.13
N ASN A 517 3.69 -4.05 -34.82
CA ASN A 517 3.65 -2.87 -33.95
C ASN A 517 4.87 -1.97 -34.26
N ASP A 518 4.63 -0.71 -34.57
CA ASP A 518 5.66 0.31 -34.82
C ASP A 518 6.03 1.16 -33.59
N GLY A 519 5.50 0.81 -32.43
CA GLY A 519 5.68 1.53 -31.16
C GLY A 519 4.69 2.66 -30.91
N SER A 520 3.86 3.01 -31.89
CA SER A 520 2.89 4.13 -31.72
C SER A 520 1.80 3.84 -30.69
N ALA A 521 1.46 2.56 -30.50
CA ALA A 521 0.46 2.10 -29.53
C ALA A 521 0.99 1.95 -28.10
N LEU A 522 2.32 2.00 -27.87
CA LEU A 522 2.89 1.90 -26.54
C LEU A 522 2.51 3.12 -25.68
N TYR A 523 2.33 2.88 -24.40
CA TYR A 523 2.02 3.93 -23.43
C TYR A 523 3.03 5.08 -23.52
N LYS A 524 2.55 6.31 -23.50
CA LYS A 524 3.38 7.52 -23.51
C LYS A 524 3.25 8.21 -22.17
N LEU A 525 4.36 8.68 -21.64
CA LEU A 525 4.31 9.53 -20.45
C LEU A 525 3.39 10.73 -20.69
N PRO A 526 2.50 11.07 -19.76
CA PRO A 526 1.68 12.27 -19.84
C PRO A 526 2.53 13.53 -20.05
N ALA A 527 2.14 14.37 -21.02
CA ALA A 527 2.91 15.56 -21.38
C ALA A 527 2.97 16.63 -20.25
N ASP A 528 2.07 16.54 -19.30
CA ASP A 528 1.98 17.43 -18.14
C ASP A 528 2.74 16.90 -16.90
N LEU A 529 3.47 15.78 -17.03
CA LEU A 529 4.38 15.36 -15.97
C LEU A 529 5.52 16.38 -15.82
N PRO A 530 5.95 16.64 -14.59
CA PRO A 530 7.07 17.53 -14.36
C PRO A 530 8.35 16.93 -14.93
N GLN A 531 9.25 17.80 -15.38
CA GLN A 531 10.60 17.41 -15.74
C GLN A 531 11.49 17.30 -14.50
N GLN A 532 12.39 16.34 -14.50
CA GLN A 532 13.32 16.16 -13.39
C GLN A 532 14.22 17.38 -13.21
N GLU A 533 14.26 17.90 -11.97
CA GLU A 533 15.13 19.00 -11.59
C GLU A 533 16.50 18.48 -11.10
N SER A 534 17.55 19.21 -11.46
CA SER A 534 18.88 18.96 -10.92
C SER A 534 19.07 19.63 -9.56
N GLY A 535 20.06 19.18 -8.79
CA GLY A 535 20.54 19.89 -7.59
C GLY A 535 19.98 19.36 -6.27
N TYR A 536 19.40 18.17 -6.24
CA TYR A 536 19.11 17.53 -4.95
C TYR A 536 20.37 17.42 -4.10
N LEU A 537 20.26 17.85 -2.85
CA LEU A 537 21.28 17.67 -1.81
C LEU A 537 20.70 16.81 -0.66
N PRO A 538 21.37 15.74 -0.25
CA PRO A 538 20.97 14.97 0.93
C PRO A 538 20.87 15.86 2.18
N PRO A 539 20.00 15.55 3.15
CA PRO A 539 19.80 16.37 4.35
C PRO A 539 21.09 16.75 5.08
N ALA A 540 22.04 15.83 5.19
CA ALA A 540 23.35 16.10 5.78
C ALA A 540 24.17 17.13 5.00
N ALA A 541 24.08 17.14 3.67
CA ALA A 541 24.78 18.10 2.82
C ALA A 541 24.12 19.49 2.85
N ARG A 542 22.81 19.57 3.05
CA ARG A 542 22.07 20.84 3.18
C ARG A 542 22.53 21.67 4.39
N VAL A 543 22.93 21.00 5.48
CA VAL A 543 23.47 21.66 6.69
C VAL A 543 24.92 22.09 6.50
N ALA A 544 25.72 21.35 5.73
CA ALA A 544 27.12 21.64 5.51
C ALA A 544 27.37 22.89 4.64
N VAL A 545 26.49 23.16 3.66
CA VAL A 545 26.64 24.31 2.74
C VAL A 545 26.52 25.65 3.46
N PRO A 546 25.51 25.92 4.32
CA PRO A 546 25.48 27.16 5.11
C PRO A 546 26.66 27.30 6.06
N CYS A 547 27.13 26.21 6.68
CA CYS A 547 28.30 26.23 7.58
C CYS A 547 29.58 26.55 6.82
N ALA A 548 29.79 26.02 5.62
CA ALA A 548 30.92 26.31 4.78
C ALA A 548 30.94 27.79 4.31
N ILE A 549 29.77 28.31 3.89
CA ILE A 549 29.64 29.73 3.53
C ILE A 549 29.85 30.63 4.75
N GLY A 550 29.29 30.27 5.90
CA GLY A 550 29.52 30.99 7.17
C GLY A 550 30.98 31.00 7.57
N ALA A 551 31.71 29.88 7.43
CA ALA A 551 33.16 29.82 7.71
C ALA A 551 34.00 30.66 6.76
N VAL A 552 33.66 30.69 5.46
CA VAL A 552 34.34 31.54 4.46
C VAL A 552 34.10 33.03 4.75
N ILE A 553 32.87 33.40 5.11
CA ILE A 553 32.57 34.79 5.49
C ILE A 553 33.31 35.18 6.78
N LEU A 554 33.35 34.29 7.77
CA LEU A 554 34.08 34.55 9.03
C LEU A 554 35.59 34.67 8.79
N ALA A 555 36.18 33.84 7.94
CA ALA A 555 37.57 33.91 7.54
C ALA A 555 37.88 35.20 6.77
N ALA A 556 37.00 35.62 5.88
CA ALA A 556 37.14 36.88 5.14
C ALA A 556 37.04 38.12 6.06
N VAL A 557 36.17 38.10 7.06
CA VAL A 557 36.04 39.16 8.07
C VAL A 557 37.27 39.21 8.97
N LEU A 558 37.76 38.05 9.45
CA LEU A 558 38.95 37.97 10.28
C LEU A 558 40.20 38.44 9.54
N THR A 559 40.40 38.07 8.26
CA THR A 559 41.48 38.54 7.42
C THR A 559 41.40 40.05 7.16
N GLY A 560 40.19 40.58 6.93
CA GLY A 560 39.93 42.00 6.77
C GLY A 560 40.24 42.82 8.03
N VAL A 561 39.93 42.29 9.22
CA VAL A 561 40.22 42.92 10.52
C VAL A 561 41.73 42.86 10.82
N CYS A 562 42.38 41.72 10.59
CA CYS A 562 43.84 41.58 10.79
C CYS A 562 44.62 42.50 9.86
N THR A 563 44.22 42.67 8.60
CA THR A 563 44.89 43.62 7.67
C THR A 563 44.67 45.07 8.06
N LYS A 564 43.52 45.46 8.62
CA LYS A 564 43.27 46.79 9.16
C LYS A 564 44.09 47.06 10.43
N ILE A 565 44.27 46.08 11.30
CA ILE A 565 45.09 46.21 12.51
C ILE A 565 46.59 46.30 12.15
N ALA A 566 47.06 45.52 11.17
CA ALA A 566 48.45 45.57 10.69
C ALA A 566 48.75 46.91 10.01
N ARG A 567 47.81 47.52 9.27
CA ARG A 567 47.98 48.85 8.67
C ARG A 567 47.99 49.99 9.72
N LYS A 568 47.27 49.87 10.82
CA LYS A 568 47.31 50.83 11.94
C LYS A 568 48.61 50.75 12.75
N LYS A 569 49.27 49.58 12.83
CA LYS A 569 50.58 49.44 13.50
C LYS A 569 51.76 49.91 12.66
N LYS A 570 51.61 50.09 11.33
CA LYS A 570 52.69 50.69 10.47
C LYS A 570 52.53 52.21 10.33
N ALA A 571 51.44 52.82 10.88
CA ALA A 571 51.22 54.28 10.84
C ALA A 571 51.41 54.94 12.22
N LYS A 572 52.03 54.25 13.19
CA LYS A 572 52.63 54.81 14.43
C LYS A 572 54.13 54.42 14.39
#